data_b6569fe1f0bc39a9271f4385437c1909
#
_entry.id   b6569fe1f0bc39a9271f4385437c1909
#
_cell.length_a   1.000
_cell.length_b   1.000
_cell.length_c   1.000
_cell.angle_alpha   90.00
_cell.angle_beta   90.00
_cell.angle_gamma   90.00
#
_symmetry.space_group_name_H-M   'P 1'
#
loop_
_entity.id
_entity.type
_entity.pdbx_description
1 polymer ?
#
loop_
_entity_poly.entity_id
_entity_poly.type
_entity_poly.pdbx_seq_one_letter_code
_entity_poly.pdbx_strand_id
1 'polypeptide(L)'
;DQEENPDLMLLEGQSSLRNPSGPCGSEYLCSALAKGVILQYAPKQKYYLTDDDRKLWPMPPIEEELELIRLYGSQTLAITLNSFELTKKELESEQQKLEERLGLPVVCPMEEGMERLVPVVQEFIASEAEN
;
A
#
# COMPACT_ATOMS: atom_id res chain seq x y z
N ASP A 1 5.05 6.55 20.63
CA ASP A 1 5.26 6.46 22.07
C ASP A 1 5.51 7.86 22.63
N GLN A 2 4.72 8.29 23.63
CA GLN A 2 4.80 9.63 24.21
C GLN A 2 6.13 9.88 24.96
N GLU A 3 6.83 8.81 25.34
CA GLU A 3 8.12 8.91 26.05
C GLU A 3 9.30 9.08 25.09
N GLU A 4 9.24 8.50 23.89
CA GLU A 4 10.35 8.52 22.93
C GLU A 4 10.19 9.59 21.84
N ASN A 5 8.96 10.07 21.60
CA ASN A 5 8.61 11.10 20.62
C ASN A 5 9.34 10.92 19.27
N PRO A 6 9.15 9.77 18.58
CA PRO A 6 9.83 9.49 17.32
C PRO A 6 9.31 10.42 16.21
N ASP A 7 10.19 10.79 15.27
CA ASP A 7 9.81 11.57 14.09
C ASP A 7 8.87 10.80 13.16
N LEU A 8 8.97 9.47 13.16
CA LEU A 8 8.17 8.57 12.34
C LEU A 8 7.91 7.26 13.07
N MET A 9 6.68 6.78 13.00
CA MET A 9 6.31 5.44 13.43
C MET A 9 5.81 4.65 12.21
N LEU A 10 6.49 3.54 11.91
CA LEU A 10 6.07 2.62 10.85
C LEU A 10 5.24 1.49 11.43
N LEU A 11 4.09 1.25 10.82
CA LEU A 11 3.18 0.15 11.16
C LEU A 11 3.13 -0.81 9.98
N GLU A 12 3.37 -2.09 10.24
CA GLU A 12 3.16 -3.13 9.25
C GLU A 12 1.74 -3.69 9.38
N GLY A 13 0.96 -3.58 8.31
CA GLY A 13 -0.38 -4.12 8.23
C GLY A 13 -0.38 -5.57 7.77
N GLN A 14 -1.26 -6.37 8.33
CA GLN A 14 -1.58 -7.71 7.85
C GLN A 14 -2.86 -7.70 7.02
N SER A 15 -2.97 -8.65 6.06
CA SER A 15 -4.15 -8.78 5.21
C SER A 15 -4.36 -7.53 4.33
N SER A 16 -5.58 -7.16 4.07
CA SER A 16 -5.91 -6.00 3.22
C SER A 16 -7.03 -5.17 3.84
N LEU A 17 -7.37 -4.07 3.20
CA LEU A 17 -8.40 -3.16 3.71
C LEU A 17 -9.78 -3.80 3.77
N ARG A 18 -10.11 -4.67 2.81
CA ARG A 18 -11.44 -5.25 2.62
C ARG A 18 -11.45 -6.78 2.57
N ASN A 19 -10.41 -7.44 3.09
CA ASN A 19 -10.39 -8.91 3.12
C ASN A 19 -11.53 -9.45 4.01
N PRO A 20 -12.42 -10.30 3.47
CA PRO A 20 -13.55 -10.84 4.23
C PRO A 20 -13.16 -11.74 5.40
N SER A 21 -11.94 -12.30 5.40
CA SER A 21 -11.41 -13.09 6.52
C SER A 21 -10.81 -12.22 7.64
N GLY A 22 -10.70 -10.91 7.43
CA GLY A 22 -10.20 -9.95 8.40
C GLY A 22 -9.69 -8.68 7.72
N PRO A 23 -10.42 -7.56 7.80
CA PRO A 23 -10.03 -6.28 7.19
C PRO A 23 -8.99 -5.54 8.05
N CYS A 24 -7.90 -6.22 8.44
CA CYS A 24 -6.93 -5.72 9.41
C CYS A 24 -6.24 -4.43 8.96
N GLY A 25 -6.08 -4.21 7.64
CA GLY A 25 -5.55 -2.97 7.11
C GLY A 25 -6.36 -1.73 7.49
N SER A 26 -7.68 -1.85 7.54
CA SER A 26 -8.58 -0.76 7.95
C SER A 26 -8.43 -0.39 9.44
N GLU A 27 -8.09 -1.36 10.29
CA GLU A 27 -7.87 -1.11 11.72
C GLU A 27 -6.68 -0.18 11.96
N TYR A 28 -5.60 -0.31 11.18
CA TYR A 28 -4.44 0.58 11.29
C TYR A 28 -4.79 2.03 10.90
N LEU A 29 -5.62 2.20 9.88
CA LEU A 29 -6.07 3.53 9.49
C LEU A 29 -6.95 4.18 10.56
N CYS A 30 -7.87 3.41 11.15
CA CYS A 30 -8.81 3.89 12.16
C CYS A 30 -8.18 4.04 13.55
N SER A 31 -7.49 3.00 14.04
CA SER A 31 -7.07 2.92 15.45
C SER A 31 -5.70 3.53 15.69
N ALA A 32 -4.78 3.40 14.74
CA ALA A 32 -3.46 4.01 14.83
C ALA A 32 -3.40 5.40 14.21
N LEU A 33 -4.48 5.86 13.56
CA LEU A 33 -4.57 7.16 12.89
C LEU A 33 -3.41 7.35 11.89
N ALA A 34 -3.07 6.29 11.14
CA ALA A 34 -2.01 6.34 10.15
C ALA A 34 -2.30 7.44 9.11
N LYS A 35 -1.36 8.36 8.93
CA LYS A 35 -1.51 9.51 8.02
C LYS A 35 -1.08 9.19 6.60
N GLY A 36 0.03 8.48 6.44
CA GLY A 36 0.57 8.06 5.16
C GLY A 36 0.51 6.55 5.00
N VAL A 37 0.25 6.09 3.78
CA VAL A 37 0.15 4.67 3.44
C VAL A 37 1.04 4.35 2.24
N ILE A 38 1.87 3.32 2.37
CA ILE A 38 2.50 2.65 1.24
C ILE A 38 1.67 1.38 1.00
N LEU A 39 0.96 1.34 -0.13
CA LEU A 39 0.05 0.25 -0.44
C LEU A 39 0.75 -0.84 -1.24
N GLN A 40 0.77 -2.08 -0.71
CA GLN A 40 1.25 -3.23 -1.48
C GLN A 40 0.14 -3.73 -2.41
N TYR A 41 0.50 -4.00 -3.66
CA TYR A 41 -0.40 -4.49 -4.70
C TYR A 41 0.21 -5.66 -5.47
N ALA A 42 -0.61 -6.68 -5.74
CA ALA A 42 -0.24 -7.85 -6.54
C ALA A 42 -1.11 -7.89 -7.82
N PRO A 43 -0.61 -7.44 -8.98
CA PRO A 43 -1.42 -7.26 -10.19
C PRO A 43 -2.11 -8.51 -10.72
N LYS A 44 -1.51 -9.70 -10.51
CA LYS A 44 -2.09 -10.97 -10.95
C LYS A 44 -2.99 -11.64 -9.92
N GLN A 45 -3.03 -11.15 -8.70
CA GLN A 45 -3.91 -11.68 -7.68
C GLN A 45 -5.34 -11.22 -7.92
N LYS A 46 -6.20 -12.13 -8.32
CA LYS A 46 -7.60 -11.82 -8.67
C LYS A 46 -8.58 -11.96 -7.52
N TYR A 47 -8.21 -12.73 -6.50
CA TYR A 47 -9.08 -13.05 -5.37
C TYR A 47 -8.33 -12.85 -4.06
N TYR A 48 -9.05 -12.49 -3.01
CA TYR A 48 -8.50 -12.49 -1.66
C TYR A 48 -8.04 -13.90 -1.27
N LEU A 49 -6.93 -13.97 -0.54
CA LEU A 49 -6.53 -15.19 0.14
C LEU A 49 -7.42 -15.33 1.38
N THR A 50 -8.20 -16.40 1.42
CA THR A 50 -9.08 -16.75 2.53
C THR A 50 -8.84 -18.21 2.88
N ASP A 51 -9.29 -18.66 4.03
CA ASP A 51 -9.21 -20.08 4.44
C ASP A 51 -10.03 -21.01 3.54
N ASP A 52 -10.79 -20.43 2.63
CA ASP A 52 -11.66 -21.12 1.69
C ASP A 52 -11.13 -20.99 0.25
N ASP A 53 -10.69 -22.08 -0.33
CA ASP A 53 -10.13 -22.16 -1.70
C ASP A 53 -11.14 -21.83 -2.81
N ARG A 54 -12.39 -21.53 -2.49
CA ARG A 54 -13.48 -21.34 -3.45
C ARG A 54 -13.39 -20.08 -4.32
N LYS A 55 -12.40 -19.21 -4.14
CA LYS A 55 -12.24 -17.97 -4.95
C LYS A 55 -13.53 -17.12 -5.04
N LEU A 56 -14.23 -16.98 -3.92
CA LEU A 56 -15.52 -16.29 -3.85
C LEU A 56 -15.41 -14.76 -3.82
N TRP A 57 -14.24 -14.26 -3.44
CA TRP A 57 -14.05 -12.86 -3.11
C TRP A 57 -13.05 -12.22 -4.04
N PRO A 58 -13.51 -11.60 -5.16
CA PRO A 58 -12.61 -10.93 -6.09
C PRO A 58 -11.96 -9.72 -5.40
N MET A 59 -10.69 -9.49 -5.75
CA MET A 59 -10.00 -8.26 -5.34
C MET A 59 -10.55 -7.07 -6.13
N PRO A 60 -10.81 -5.96 -5.46
CA PRO A 60 -11.25 -4.75 -6.13
C PRO A 60 -10.13 -4.11 -6.98
N PRO A 61 -10.47 -3.23 -7.90
CA PRO A 61 -9.50 -2.36 -8.56
C PRO A 61 -8.70 -1.54 -7.52
N ILE A 62 -7.41 -1.31 -7.81
CA ILE A 62 -6.54 -0.57 -6.90
C ILE A 62 -7.06 0.84 -6.60
N GLU A 63 -7.72 1.47 -7.58
CA GLU A 63 -8.29 2.81 -7.43
C GLU A 63 -9.34 2.88 -6.32
N GLU A 64 -10.09 1.82 -6.10
CA GLU A 64 -11.06 1.76 -5.00
C GLU A 64 -10.37 1.68 -3.65
N GLU A 65 -9.22 0.98 -3.55
CA GLU A 65 -8.41 0.94 -2.32
C GLU A 65 -7.81 2.32 -2.03
N LEU A 66 -7.32 3.04 -3.05
CA LEU A 66 -6.80 4.40 -2.89
C LEU A 66 -7.90 5.36 -2.39
N GLU A 67 -9.09 5.26 -2.95
CA GLU A 67 -10.22 6.07 -2.52
C GLU A 67 -10.65 5.73 -1.08
N LEU A 68 -10.64 4.46 -0.71
CA LEU A 68 -10.95 4.02 0.64
C LEU A 68 -9.93 4.56 1.65
N ILE A 69 -8.63 4.52 1.35
CA ILE A 69 -7.57 5.11 2.16
C ILE A 69 -7.84 6.61 2.36
N ARG A 70 -8.17 7.31 1.29
CA ARG A 70 -8.52 8.74 1.34
C ARG A 70 -9.74 9.01 2.22
N LEU A 71 -10.78 8.19 2.16
CA LEU A 71 -11.99 8.30 2.98
C LEU A 71 -11.71 8.06 4.47
N TYR A 72 -10.71 7.27 4.82
CA TYR A 72 -10.22 7.13 6.19
C TYR A 72 -9.40 8.34 6.67
N GLY A 73 -9.15 9.32 5.82
CA GLY A 73 -8.37 10.51 6.16
C GLY A 73 -6.86 10.33 6.04
N SER A 74 -6.42 9.27 5.35
CA SER A 74 -5.01 8.97 5.09
C SER A 74 -4.64 9.30 3.65
N GLN A 75 -3.35 9.47 3.39
CA GLN A 75 -2.80 9.70 2.05
C GLN A 75 -2.02 8.48 1.58
N THR A 76 -2.27 8.01 0.36
CA THR A 76 -1.39 7.02 -0.27
C THR A 76 -0.16 7.73 -0.82
N LEU A 77 1.01 7.35 -0.33
CA LEU A 77 2.30 7.95 -0.69
C LEU A 77 2.96 7.25 -1.88
N ALA A 78 2.83 5.93 -1.93
CA ALA A 78 3.43 5.10 -2.97
C ALA A 78 2.73 3.74 -3.03
N ILE A 79 2.99 3.02 -4.13
CA ILE A 79 2.59 1.63 -4.33
C ILE A 79 3.85 0.74 -4.32
N THR A 80 3.79 -0.40 -3.65
CA THR A 80 4.78 -1.45 -3.81
C THR A 80 4.18 -2.63 -4.55
N LEU A 81 4.88 -3.13 -5.57
CA LEU A 81 4.44 -4.29 -6.34
C LEU A 81 4.96 -5.60 -5.77
N ASN A 82 4.05 -6.53 -5.59
CA ASN A 82 4.38 -7.92 -5.37
C ASN A 82 4.49 -8.62 -6.73
N SER A 83 5.64 -9.25 -7.00
CA SER A 83 5.95 -9.93 -8.26
C SER A 83 5.28 -11.30 -8.44
N PHE A 84 4.31 -11.64 -7.58
CA PHE A 84 3.57 -12.90 -7.64
C PHE A 84 3.06 -13.22 -9.05
N GLU A 85 3.48 -14.38 -9.59
CA GLU A 85 3.16 -14.85 -10.94
C GLU A 85 3.56 -13.90 -12.10
N LEU A 86 4.40 -12.91 -11.86
CA LEU A 86 4.93 -12.00 -12.88
C LEU A 86 6.33 -12.39 -13.31
N THR A 87 6.59 -12.38 -14.59
CA THR A 87 7.96 -12.33 -15.12
C THR A 87 8.53 -10.94 -14.91
N LYS A 88 9.87 -10.81 -14.91
CA LYS A 88 10.54 -9.51 -14.77
C LYS A 88 10.01 -8.47 -15.77
N LYS A 89 9.84 -8.86 -17.03
CA LYS A 89 9.34 -7.97 -18.09
C LYS A 89 7.89 -7.53 -17.86
N GLU A 90 7.03 -8.42 -17.38
CA GLU A 90 5.66 -8.08 -17.02
C GLU A 90 5.63 -7.13 -15.82
N LEU A 91 6.48 -7.35 -14.81
CA LEU A 91 6.58 -6.50 -13.64
C LEU A 91 6.99 -5.07 -14.01
N GLU A 92 8.04 -4.92 -14.82
CA GLU A 92 8.50 -3.62 -15.34
C GLU A 92 7.38 -2.89 -16.11
N SER A 93 6.64 -3.64 -16.95
CA SER A 93 5.51 -3.09 -17.70
C SER A 93 4.35 -2.65 -16.79
N GLU A 94 4.01 -3.44 -15.76
CA GLU A 94 2.96 -3.09 -14.81
C GLU A 94 3.37 -1.91 -13.92
N GLN A 95 4.63 -1.84 -13.49
CA GLN A 95 5.17 -0.71 -12.75
C GLN A 95 4.97 0.60 -13.51
N GLN A 96 5.43 0.65 -14.76
CA GLN A 96 5.29 1.85 -15.59
C GLN A 96 3.83 2.24 -15.82
N LYS A 97 2.97 1.29 -16.17
CA LYS A 97 1.54 1.56 -16.39
C LYS A 97 0.85 2.10 -15.15
N LEU A 98 1.18 1.58 -13.98
CA LEU A 98 0.61 2.04 -12.72
C LEU A 98 1.11 3.44 -12.35
N GLU A 99 2.41 3.72 -12.51
CA GLU A 99 2.95 5.06 -12.30
C GLU A 99 2.26 6.11 -13.19
N GLU A 100 2.14 5.80 -14.49
CA GLU A 100 1.46 6.69 -15.44
C GLU A 100 -0.02 6.91 -15.12
N ARG A 101 -0.70 5.82 -14.71
CA ARG A 101 -2.15 5.85 -14.46
C ARG A 101 -2.51 6.50 -13.13
N LEU A 102 -1.74 6.23 -12.07
CA LEU A 102 -2.07 6.67 -10.73
C LEU A 102 -1.37 7.98 -10.33
N GLY A 103 -0.30 8.36 -11.03
CA GLY A 103 0.51 9.52 -10.67
C GLY A 103 1.22 9.39 -9.33
N LEU A 104 1.46 8.15 -8.88
CA LEU A 104 2.14 7.81 -7.63
C LEU A 104 3.42 7.03 -7.92
N PRO A 105 4.46 7.16 -7.09
CA PRO A 105 5.63 6.29 -7.18
C PRO A 105 5.23 4.82 -7.04
N VAL A 106 5.69 3.97 -7.94
CA VAL A 106 5.50 2.52 -7.90
C VAL A 106 6.86 1.84 -7.81
N VAL A 107 7.06 1.01 -6.81
CA VAL A 107 8.35 0.38 -6.51
C VAL A 107 8.20 -1.13 -6.46
N CYS A 108 9.21 -1.84 -6.97
CA CYS A 108 9.31 -3.30 -6.92
C CYS A 108 10.39 -3.71 -5.88
N PRO A 109 10.05 -3.80 -4.58
CA PRO A 109 11.05 -3.89 -3.50
C PRO A 109 12.03 -5.05 -3.62
N MET A 110 11.56 -6.19 -4.13
CA MET A 110 12.39 -7.39 -4.25
C MET A 110 13.39 -7.31 -5.41
N GLU A 111 13.14 -6.48 -6.40
CA GLU A 111 13.94 -6.34 -7.62
C GLU A 111 14.85 -5.11 -7.62
N GLU A 112 14.37 -3.99 -7.06
CA GLU A 112 15.07 -2.70 -7.11
C GLU A 112 15.37 -2.08 -5.74
N GLY A 113 14.91 -2.72 -4.63
CA GLY A 113 15.06 -2.16 -3.28
C GLY A 113 14.03 -1.08 -2.97
N MET A 114 14.29 -0.34 -1.88
CA MET A 114 13.33 0.63 -1.32
C MET A 114 13.84 2.10 -1.40
N GLU A 115 14.98 2.33 -2.02
CA GLU A 115 15.66 3.63 -2.03
C GLU A 115 14.78 4.75 -2.62
N ARG A 116 13.94 4.41 -3.60
CA ARG A 116 12.99 5.36 -4.21
C ARG A 116 11.90 5.85 -3.25
N LEU A 117 11.62 5.10 -2.18
CA LEU A 117 10.62 5.49 -1.18
C LEU A 117 11.16 6.45 -0.13
N VAL A 118 12.47 6.47 0.10
CA VAL A 118 13.08 7.32 1.13
C VAL A 118 12.73 8.80 0.95
N PRO A 119 12.94 9.42 -0.24
CA PRO A 119 12.56 10.82 -0.44
C PRO A 119 11.06 11.06 -0.30
N VAL A 120 10.21 10.11 -0.73
CA VAL A 120 8.75 10.21 -0.61
C VAL A 120 8.32 10.30 0.86
N VAL A 121 8.89 9.46 1.70
CA VAL A 121 8.60 9.45 3.14
C VAL A 121 9.17 10.71 3.82
N GLN A 122 10.36 11.14 3.45
CA GLN A 122 10.97 12.37 3.98
C GLN A 122 10.13 13.62 3.64
N GLU A 123 9.66 13.73 2.43
CA GLU A 123 8.78 14.83 2.00
C GLU A 123 7.45 14.81 2.75
N PHE A 124 6.86 13.63 2.95
CA PHE A 124 5.66 13.47 3.74
C PHE A 124 5.86 13.92 5.19
N ILE A 125 6.94 13.49 5.87
CA ILE A 125 7.25 13.90 7.25
C ILE A 125 7.39 15.43 7.33
N ALA A 126 8.10 16.04 6.39
CA ALA A 126 8.26 17.48 6.34
C ALA A 126 6.91 18.22 6.20
N SER A 127 6.02 17.72 5.36
CA SER A 127 4.68 18.31 5.15
C SER A 127 3.78 18.19 6.39
N GLU A 128 3.87 17.10 7.14
CA GLU A 128 3.10 16.92 8.37
C GLU A 128 3.62 17.79 9.54
N ALA A 129 4.91 18.11 9.54
CA ALA A 129 5.49 18.99 10.55
C ALA A 129 5.10 20.48 10.39
N GLU A 130 4.63 20.87 9.19
CA GLU A 130 4.17 22.24 8.89
C GLU A 130 2.67 22.45 9.19
N ASN A 131 1.90 21.39 9.46
CA ASN A 131 0.46 21.41 9.74
C ASN A 131 0.16 21.28 11.23
#